data_4a2171620953fe1082c0b08a388c4736
#
_entry.id   4a2171620953fe1082c0b08a388c4736
#
_cell.length_a   1.000
_cell.length_b   1.000
_cell.length_c   1.000
_cell.angle_alpha   90.00
_cell.angle_beta   90.00
_cell.angle_gamma   90.00
#
_symmetry.space_group_name_H-M   'P 1'
#
loop_
_entity.id
_entity.type
_entity.pdbx_description
1 polymer ?
#
loop_
_entity_poly.entity_id
_entity_poly.type
_entity_poly.pdbx_seq_one_letter_code
_entity_poly.pdbx_strand_id
1 'polypeptide(L)'
;MLDQEKKRQRWLKVYHNNRDVINERSRNYHKSNREKLNLYKKNYLNNNPEQKQKARDRIKNWRLRNKNKINFYNNIYRSRKKQACPKWANLEKIKQIYLNCPKGYHVDHITPLTNKNVCGLHVESNLQYLPALENHKKSNKFALE
;
A
#
# COMPACT_ATOMS: atom_id res chain seq x y z
N MET A 1 -41.09 4.08 17.32
CA MET A 1 -39.62 4.30 17.48
C MET A 1 -38.94 3.26 18.40
N LEU A 2 -39.45 3.01 19.62
CA LEU A 2 -38.89 2.01 20.56
C LEU A 2 -38.78 0.57 20.01
N ASP A 3 -39.67 0.13 19.14
CA ASP A 3 -39.65 -1.23 18.57
C ASP A 3 -38.59 -1.43 17.50
N GLN A 4 -38.26 -0.42 16.71
CA GLN A 4 -37.17 -0.47 15.71
C GLN A 4 -35.80 -0.54 16.39
N GLU A 5 -35.61 0.21 17.48
CA GLU A 5 -34.36 0.19 18.22
C GLU A 5 -34.13 -1.18 18.90
N LYS A 6 -35.19 -1.77 19.49
CA LYS A 6 -35.10 -3.13 20.06
C LYS A 6 -34.77 -4.18 18.99
N LYS A 7 -35.36 -4.08 17.79
CA LYS A 7 -35.04 -4.96 16.66
C LYS A 7 -33.56 -4.81 16.23
N ARG A 8 -33.09 -3.58 16.14
CA ARG A 8 -31.68 -3.27 15.81
C ARG A 8 -30.72 -3.87 16.85
N GLN A 9 -30.98 -3.73 18.13
CA GLN A 9 -30.15 -4.27 19.20
C GLN A 9 -30.10 -5.81 19.18
N ARG A 10 -31.25 -6.47 18.95
CA ARG A 10 -31.30 -7.94 18.77
C ARG A 10 -30.44 -8.36 17.57
N TRP A 11 -30.57 -7.66 16.43
CA TRP A 11 -29.79 -7.96 15.23
C TRP A 11 -28.29 -7.78 15.47
N LEU A 12 -27.87 -6.69 16.13
CA LEU A 12 -26.48 -6.45 16.48
C LEU A 12 -25.92 -7.57 17.37
N LYS A 13 -26.66 -8.03 18.38
CA LYS A 13 -26.27 -9.13 19.24
C LYS A 13 -26.07 -10.43 18.44
N VAL A 14 -26.99 -10.77 17.58
CA VAL A 14 -26.90 -11.96 16.69
C VAL A 14 -25.72 -11.83 15.73
N TYR A 15 -25.53 -10.65 15.14
CA TYR A 15 -24.40 -10.37 14.26
C TYR A 15 -23.05 -10.54 14.97
N HIS A 16 -22.88 -9.96 16.15
CA HIS A 16 -21.64 -10.08 16.91
C HIS A 16 -21.32 -11.52 17.29
N ASN A 17 -22.33 -12.30 17.71
CA ASN A 17 -22.15 -13.71 18.06
C ASN A 17 -21.80 -14.60 16.85
N ASN A 18 -22.22 -14.22 15.64
CA ASN A 18 -22.00 -15.01 14.43
C ASN A 18 -21.01 -14.35 13.44
N ARG A 19 -20.32 -13.30 13.87
CA ARG A 19 -19.47 -12.47 13.01
C ARG A 19 -18.47 -13.28 12.18
N ASP A 20 -17.81 -14.24 12.79
CA ASP A 20 -16.76 -15.02 12.12
C ASP A 20 -17.37 -15.94 11.06
N VAL A 21 -18.48 -16.57 11.35
CA VAL A 21 -19.23 -17.43 10.40
C VAL A 21 -19.75 -16.60 9.23
N ILE A 22 -20.33 -15.43 9.50
CA ILE A 22 -20.83 -14.52 8.45
C ILE A 22 -19.67 -14.04 7.56
N ASN A 23 -18.55 -13.64 8.16
CA ASN A 23 -17.37 -13.20 7.43
C ASN A 23 -16.75 -14.33 6.59
N GLU A 24 -16.74 -15.54 7.10
CA GLU A 24 -16.24 -16.70 6.36
C GLU A 24 -17.13 -17.04 5.16
N ARG A 25 -18.45 -17.09 5.35
CA ARG A 25 -19.43 -17.26 4.25
C ARG A 25 -19.25 -16.19 3.18
N SER A 26 -19.10 -14.93 3.59
CA SER A 26 -18.88 -13.80 2.67
C SER A 26 -17.57 -13.97 1.89
N ARG A 27 -16.46 -14.33 2.55
CA ARG A 27 -15.17 -14.60 1.90
C ARG A 27 -15.28 -15.73 0.88
N ASN A 28 -15.92 -16.84 1.25
CA ASN A 28 -16.10 -18.00 0.39
C ASN A 28 -16.98 -17.65 -0.83
N TYR A 29 -18.07 -16.91 -0.63
CA TYR A 29 -18.90 -16.42 -1.73
C TYR A 29 -18.12 -15.55 -2.70
N HIS A 30 -17.35 -14.54 -2.18
CA HIS A 30 -16.51 -13.68 -3.01
C HIS A 30 -15.40 -14.44 -3.73
N LYS A 31 -14.81 -15.44 -3.10
CA LYS A 31 -13.81 -16.31 -3.71
C LYS A 31 -14.40 -17.12 -4.88
N SER A 32 -15.53 -17.77 -4.64
CA SER A 32 -16.20 -18.64 -5.65
C SER A 32 -16.81 -17.84 -6.81
N ASN A 33 -17.23 -16.59 -6.57
CA ASN A 33 -17.89 -15.74 -7.57
C ASN A 33 -17.01 -14.60 -8.09
N ARG A 34 -15.68 -14.66 -7.88
CA ARG A 34 -14.75 -13.56 -8.17
C ARG A 34 -14.84 -13.07 -9.61
N GLU A 35 -14.85 -13.96 -10.57
CA GLU A 35 -14.89 -13.61 -12.00
C GLU A 35 -16.22 -12.95 -12.37
N LYS A 36 -17.35 -13.56 -11.94
CA LYS A 36 -18.69 -13.03 -12.15
C LYS A 36 -18.85 -11.62 -11.57
N LEU A 37 -18.39 -11.41 -10.33
CA LEU A 37 -18.44 -10.11 -9.65
C LEU A 37 -17.54 -9.06 -10.34
N ASN A 38 -16.36 -9.45 -10.82
CA ASN A 38 -15.47 -8.56 -11.55
C ASN A 38 -16.08 -8.16 -12.91
N LEU A 39 -16.68 -9.12 -13.63
CA LEU A 39 -17.36 -8.83 -14.89
C LEU A 39 -18.56 -7.90 -14.69
N TYR A 40 -19.40 -8.18 -13.69
CA TYR A 40 -20.51 -7.30 -13.32
C TYR A 40 -20.04 -5.88 -13.02
N LYS A 41 -19.01 -5.73 -12.17
CA LYS A 41 -18.43 -4.42 -11.84
C LYS A 41 -17.87 -3.70 -13.05
N LYS A 42 -17.19 -4.42 -13.94
CA LYS A 42 -16.65 -3.86 -15.20
C LYS A 42 -17.78 -3.33 -16.08
N ASN A 43 -18.83 -4.13 -16.29
CA ASN A 43 -19.97 -3.75 -17.11
C ASN A 43 -20.75 -2.58 -16.49
N TYR A 44 -20.98 -2.62 -15.16
CA TYR A 44 -21.62 -1.50 -14.45
C TYR A 44 -20.85 -0.19 -14.64
N LEU A 45 -19.54 -0.18 -14.45
CA LEU A 45 -18.72 1.02 -14.61
C LEU A 45 -18.64 1.49 -16.07
N ASN A 46 -18.72 0.60 -17.04
CA ASN A 46 -18.74 0.99 -18.45
C ASN A 46 -20.07 1.64 -18.84
N ASN A 47 -21.17 1.18 -18.27
CA ASN A 47 -22.50 1.73 -18.52
C ASN A 47 -22.82 2.97 -17.67
N ASN A 48 -21.98 3.29 -16.68
CA ASN A 48 -22.15 4.41 -15.77
C ASN A 48 -20.88 5.29 -15.71
N PRO A 49 -20.62 6.13 -16.71
CA PRO A 49 -19.38 6.92 -16.83
C PRO A 49 -19.15 7.87 -15.65
N GLU A 50 -20.22 8.42 -15.06
CA GLU A 50 -20.12 9.27 -13.88
C GLU A 50 -19.58 8.49 -12.66
N GLN A 51 -20.08 7.28 -12.41
CA GLN A 51 -19.60 6.42 -11.33
C GLN A 51 -18.16 5.97 -11.57
N LYS A 52 -17.80 5.73 -12.83
CA LYS A 52 -16.41 5.43 -13.23
C LYS A 52 -15.48 6.60 -12.92
N GLN A 53 -15.92 7.84 -13.19
CA GLN A 53 -15.12 9.03 -12.88
C GLN A 53 -15.00 9.22 -11.36
N LYS A 54 -16.09 9.13 -10.60
CA LYS A 54 -16.07 9.18 -9.12
C LYS A 54 -15.11 8.16 -8.51
N ALA A 55 -15.07 6.93 -9.05
CA ALA A 55 -14.15 5.89 -8.60
C ALA A 55 -12.67 6.26 -8.88
N ARG A 56 -12.38 6.84 -10.06
CA ARG A 56 -11.04 7.32 -10.43
C ARG A 56 -10.58 8.46 -9.50
N ASP A 57 -11.45 9.42 -9.24
CA ASP A 57 -11.14 10.58 -8.39
C ASP A 57 -10.88 10.15 -6.95
N ARG A 58 -11.68 9.21 -6.42
CA ARG A 58 -11.45 8.61 -5.11
C ARG A 58 -10.07 7.96 -5.01
N ILE A 59 -9.67 7.18 -6.02
CA ILE A 59 -8.35 6.52 -6.07
C ILE A 59 -7.24 7.57 -6.17
N LYS A 60 -7.40 8.59 -7.03
CA LYS A 60 -6.45 9.70 -7.17
C LYS A 60 -6.25 10.43 -5.84
N ASN A 61 -7.33 10.81 -5.18
CA ASN A 61 -7.30 11.50 -3.90
C ASN A 61 -6.69 10.64 -2.77
N TRP A 62 -6.98 9.35 -2.77
CA TRP A 62 -6.36 8.42 -1.83
C TRP A 62 -4.84 8.32 -2.06
N ARG A 63 -4.39 8.21 -3.32
CA ARG A 63 -2.96 8.16 -3.68
C ARG A 63 -2.21 9.43 -3.26
N LEU A 64 -2.82 10.60 -3.46
CA LEU A 64 -2.22 11.88 -3.03
C LEU A 64 -2.01 11.91 -1.51
N ARG A 65 -3.01 11.49 -0.73
CA ARG A 65 -2.92 11.45 0.74
C ARG A 65 -2.01 10.35 1.30
N ASN A 66 -1.74 9.30 0.52
CA ASN A 66 -0.97 8.13 0.96
C ASN A 66 0.33 7.95 0.18
N LYS A 67 0.92 9.03 -0.34
CA LYS A 67 2.12 8.98 -1.20
C LYS A 67 3.28 8.21 -0.54
N ASN A 68 3.59 8.51 0.71
CA ASN A 68 4.69 7.87 1.43
C ASN A 68 4.45 6.36 1.64
N LYS A 69 3.22 5.98 1.96
CA LYS A 69 2.82 4.57 2.08
C LYS A 69 2.96 3.82 0.75
N ILE A 70 2.56 4.44 -0.35
CA ILE A 70 2.71 3.86 -1.70
C ILE A 70 4.19 3.70 -2.05
N ASN A 71 5.01 4.71 -1.77
CA ASN A 71 6.46 4.67 -2.01
C ASN A 71 7.10 3.51 -1.25
N PHE A 72 6.75 3.31 0.03
CA PHE A 72 7.21 2.17 0.81
C PHE A 72 6.90 0.84 0.10
N TYR A 73 5.63 0.56 -0.23
CA TYR A 73 5.27 -0.71 -0.87
C TYR A 73 5.92 -0.91 -2.24
N ASN A 74 6.03 0.15 -3.05
CA ASN A 74 6.71 0.08 -4.34
C ASN A 74 8.20 -0.23 -4.20
N ASN A 75 8.87 0.35 -3.20
CA ASN A 75 10.30 0.09 -2.98
C ASN A 75 10.55 -1.31 -2.42
N ILE A 76 9.71 -1.80 -1.50
CA ILE A 76 9.77 -3.21 -1.06
C ILE A 76 9.59 -4.16 -2.25
N TYR A 77 8.60 -3.92 -3.11
CA TYR A 77 8.40 -4.76 -4.30
C TYR A 77 9.61 -4.74 -5.23
N ARG A 78 10.17 -3.55 -5.52
CA ARG A 78 11.33 -3.38 -6.40
C ARG A 78 12.59 -4.00 -5.82
N SER A 79 12.84 -3.83 -4.52
CA SER A 79 14.02 -4.38 -3.84
C SER A 79 13.95 -5.90 -3.73
N ARG A 80 12.76 -6.48 -3.49
CA ARG A 80 12.54 -7.93 -3.52
C ARG A 80 12.78 -8.50 -4.91
N LYS A 81 12.30 -7.84 -5.97
CA LYS A 81 12.55 -8.25 -7.37
C LYS A 81 14.04 -8.25 -7.71
N LYS A 82 14.82 -7.35 -7.12
CA LYS A 82 16.28 -7.28 -7.28
C LYS A 82 17.05 -8.16 -6.29
N GLN A 83 16.34 -8.95 -5.45
CA GLN A 83 16.93 -9.74 -4.36
C GLN A 83 17.73 -8.90 -3.33
N ALA A 84 17.51 -7.60 -3.32
CA ALA A 84 18.21 -6.66 -2.45
C ALA A 84 17.54 -6.48 -1.07
N CYS A 85 16.39 -7.11 -0.81
CA CYS A 85 15.70 -7.05 0.47
C CYS A 85 15.81 -8.42 1.16
N PRO A 86 16.75 -8.60 2.08
CA PRO A 86 16.94 -9.86 2.78
C PRO A 86 15.78 -10.16 3.73
N LYS A 87 15.59 -11.45 4.08
CA LYS A 87 14.49 -11.88 4.95
C LYS A 87 14.58 -11.30 6.36
N TRP A 88 15.79 -11.02 6.85
CA TRP A 88 16.04 -10.42 8.15
C TRP A 88 15.86 -8.90 8.22
N ALA A 89 15.64 -8.21 7.09
CA ALA A 89 15.39 -6.77 7.08
C ALA A 89 14.17 -6.39 7.93
N ASN A 90 14.31 -5.37 8.77
CA ASN A 90 13.21 -4.89 9.62
C ASN A 90 12.24 -4.02 8.81
N LEU A 91 11.24 -4.67 8.23
CA LEU A 91 10.26 -4.00 7.36
C LEU A 91 9.43 -2.94 8.08
N GLU A 92 9.21 -3.09 9.41
CA GLU A 92 8.46 -2.08 10.17
C GLU A 92 9.29 -0.81 10.36
N LYS A 93 10.59 -0.92 10.69
CA LYS A 93 11.50 0.24 10.73
C LYS A 93 11.60 0.93 9.36
N ILE A 94 11.78 0.15 8.29
CA ILE A 94 11.79 0.68 6.92
C ILE A 94 10.49 1.43 6.63
N LYS A 95 9.34 0.88 6.98
CA LYS A 95 8.04 1.52 6.79
C LYS A 95 7.95 2.84 7.55
N GLN A 96 8.41 2.90 8.80
CA GLN A 96 8.45 4.15 9.58
C GLN A 96 9.34 5.21 8.92
N ILE A 97 10.50 4.84 8.39
CA ILE A 97 11.37 5.76 7.62
C ILE A 97 10.58 6.37 6.43
N TYR A 98 9.84 5.56 5.66
CA TYR A 98 9.04 6.09 4.55
C TYR A 98 7.87 6.96 5.01
N LEU A 99 7.18 6.59 6.09
CA LEU A 99 6.04 7.36 6.62
C LEU A 99 6.47 8.70 7.18
N ASN A 100 7.63 8.76 7.84
CA ASN A 100 8.19 9.96 8.47
C ASN A 100 9.03 10.81 7.50
N CYS A 101 9.09 10.46 6.21
CA CYS A 101 9.87 11.22 5.23
C CYS A 101 9.36 12.67 5.12
N PRO A 102 10.20 13.68 5.41
CA PRO A 102 9.80 15.08 5.39
C PRO A 102 9.36 15.54 4.00
N LYS A 103 8.53 16.59 3.96
CA LYS A 103 8.15 17.23 2.70
C LYS A 103 9.39 17.83 2.02
N GLY A 104 9.57 17.57 0.73
CA GLY A 104 10.73 18.03 -0.04
C GLY A 104 11.93 17.08 0.00
N TYR A 105 11.85 16.01 0.80
CA TYR A 105 12.88 14.98 0.88
C TYR A 105 12.44 13.69 0.18
N HIS A 106 13.43 12.86 -0.18
CA HIS A 106 13.23 11.50 -0.66
C HIS A 106 13.95 10.53 0.28
N VAL A 107 13.40 9.33 0.43
CA VAL A 107 14.13 8.21 1.03
C VAL A 107 15.04 7.65 -0.03
N ASP A 108 16.34 7.67 0.23
CA ASP A 108 17.40 7.22 -0.65
C ASP A 108 18.22 6.13 0.00
N HIS A 109 18.95 5.34 -0.80
CA HIS A 109 19.90 4.36 -0.31
C HIS A 109 21.30 4.98 -0.20
N ILE A 110 21.93 4.94 0.98
CA ILE A 110 23.30 5.38 1.20
C ILE A 110 24.21 4.68 0.18
N THR A 111 24.21 3.35 0.21
CA THR A 111 24.82 2.49 -0.81
C THR A 111 23.77 2.11 -1.84
N PRO A 112 23.90 2.50 -3.12
CA PRO A 112 22.92 2.22 -4.16
C PRO A 112 22.65 0.72 -4.33
N LEU A 113 21.38 0.34 -4.60
CA LEU A 113 21.02 -1.06 -4.87
C LEU A 113 21.59 -1.59 -6.20
N THR A 114 21.97 -0.69 -7.10
CA THR A 114 22.55 -1.03 -8.42
C THR A 114 23.56 0.02 -8.80
N ASN A 115 24.82 -0.36 -8.78
CA ASN A 115 25.95 0.45 -9.23
C ASN A 115 27.01 -0.50 -9.82
N LYS A 116 27.99 0.02 -10.61
CA LYS A 116 29.07 -0.79 -11.18
C LYS A 116 29.92 -1.48 -10.11
N ASN A 117 30.20 -0.76 -9.02
CA ASN A 117 31.19 -1.12 -8.03
C ASN A 117 30.61 -1.69 -6.74
N VAL A 118 29.33 -1.38 -6.45
CA VAL A 118 28.68 -1.73 -5.18
C VAL A 118 27.24 -2.18 -5.41
N CYS A 119 26.76 -3.08 -4.54
CA CYS A 119 25.38 -3.50 -4.48
C CYS A 119 24.91 -3.41 -3.02
N GLY A 120 24.17 -2.34 -2.72
CA GLY A 120 23.58 -2.13 -1.40
C GLY A 120 22.35 -3.01 -1.15
N LEU A 121 21.97 -3.12 0.12
CA LEU A 121 20.77 -3.83 0.54
C LEU A 121 19.65 -2.84 0.91
N HIS A 122 18.41 -3.28 0.75
CA HIS A 122 17.23 -2.54 1.20
C HIS A 122 16.93 -2.89 2.66
N VAL A 123 17.72 -2.28 3.55
CA VAL A 123 17.65 -2.42 5.01
C VAL A 123 17.61 -1.04 5.65
N GLU A 124 17.11 -0.95 6.86
CA GLU A 124 16.93 0.31 7.59
C GLU A 124 18.23 1.11 7.75
N SER A 125 19.35 0.44 7.96
CA SER A 125 20.68 1.07 8.11
C SER A 125 21.25 1.65 6.83
N ASN A 126 20.72 1.26 5.67
CA ASN A 126 21.12 1.76 4.35
C ASN A 126 20.14 2.81 3.79
N LEU A 127 19.24 3.35 4.62
CA LEU A 127 18.30 4.38 4.20
C LEU A 127 18.61 5.73 4.85
N GLN A 128 18.45 6.80 4.08
CA GLN A 128 18.63 8.18 4.52
C GLN A 128 17.58 9.10 3.90
N TYR A 129 17.41 10.29 4.47
CA TYR A 129 16.66 11.36 3.85
C TYR A 129 17.58 12.29 3.10
N LEU A 130 17.35 12.48 1.81
CA LEU A 130 18.02 13.48 1.00
C LEU A 130 17.02 14.50 0.46
N PRO A 131 17.37 15.80 0.39
CA PRO A 131 16.61 16.78 -0.38
C PRO A 131 16.39 16.27 -1.81
N ALA A 132 15.20 16.50 -2.37
CA ALA A 132 14.82 15.94 -3.67
C ALA A 132 15.85 16.27 -4.78
N LEU A 133 16.38 17.49 -4.79
CA LEU A 133 17.40 17.91 -5.77
C LEU A 133 18.73 17.16 -5.60
N GLU A 134 19.17 16.96 -4.37
CA GLU A 134 20.41 16.23 -4.08
C GLU A 134 20.26 14.75 -4.44
N ASN A 135 19.12 14.16 -4.13
CA ASN A 135 18.82 12.79 -4.51
C ASN A 135 18.85 12.61 -6.04
N HIS A 136 18.32 13.56 -6.80
CA HIS A 136 18.42 13.53 -8.27
C HIS A 136 19.89 13.64 -8.76
N LYS A 137 20.71 14.50 -8.14
CA LYS A 137 22.14 14.64 -8.48
C LYS A 137 22.93 13.37 -8.12
N LYS A 138 22.65 12.77 -6.95
CA LYS A 138 23.28 11.54 -6.49
C LYS A 138 22.97 10.38 -7.43
N SER A 139 21.70 10.20 -7.84
CA SER A 139 21.26 9.07 -8.68
C SER A 139 21.73 7.72 -8.09
N ASN A 140 22.44 6.89 -8.88
CA ASN A 140 23.05 5.63 -8.42
C ASN A 140 24.58 5.75 -8.20
N LYS A 141 25.11 6.98 -8.09
CA LYS A 141 26.54 7.20 -7.80
C LYS A 141 26.83 6.79 -6.38
N PHE A 142 28.01 6.23 -6.19
CA PHE A 142 28.59 5.90 -4.88
C PHE A 142 29.98 6.53 -4.85
N ALA A 143 30.20 7.46 -3.92
CA ALA A 143 31.51 8.00 -3.63
C ALA A 143 32.16 7.08 -2.58
N LEU A 144 33.31 6.54 -2.86
CA LEU A 144 34.24 6.02 -1.85
C LEU A 144 34.90 7.24 -1.22
N GLU A 145 34.65 7.49 0.06
CA GLU A 145 35.45 8.44 0.84
C GLU A 145 36.89 7.94 0.96
#